data_894ca9bbfc7ca4eab8de974e8bb2ce5e
#
_entry.id   894ca9bbfc7ca4eab8de974e8bb2ce5e
#
_cell.length_a   1.000
_cell.length_b   1.000
_cell.length_c   1.000
_cell.angle_alpha   90.00
_cell.angle_beta   90.00
_cell.angle_gamma   90.00
#
_symmetry.space_group_name_H-M   'P 1'
#
loop_
_entity.id
_entity.type
_entity.pdbx_description
1 polymer ?
#
loop_
_entity_poly.entity_id
_entity_poly.type
_entity_poly.pdbx_seq_one_letter_code
_entity_poly.pdbx_strand_id
1 'polypeptide(L)'
;MGLTTNFIIVGDVMYIGELDPKAVGAAIADMRTKKGVSQEVLSGLAGIGRTHLSAIERGQRKPTLETHYRIACALDVKMSEIVTEIENRL
;
A
#
# COMPACT_ATOMS: atom_id res chain seq x y z
N MET A 1 -21.72 -9.22 3.06
CA MET A 1 -20.98 -9.43 2.96
C MET A 1 -20.35 -9.40 2.05
N GLY A 2 -19.90 -9.03 1.84
CA GLY A 2 -19.36 -8.73 0.93
C GLY A 2 -18.32 -9.42 0.35
N LEU A 3 -18.56 -10.01 -0.63
CA LEU A 3 -17.57 -10.45 -1.44
C LEU A 3 -16.98 -9.29 -2.08
N THR A 4 -15.71 -9.15 -1.94
CA THR A 4 -15.04 -8.14 -2.71
C THR A 4 -14.97 -8.63 -4.13
N THR A 5 -14.56 -7.77 -5.00
CA THR A 5 -14.48 -8.09 -6.41
C THR A 5 -13.06 -8.34 -6.85
N ASN A 6 -12.23 -8.85 -5.94
CA ASN A 6 -10.83 -9.08 -6.26
C ASN A 6 -10.60 -10.34 -7.09
N PHE A 7 -11.64 -11.03 -7.43
CA PHE A 7 -11.53 -12.16 -8.35
C PHE A 7 -12.69 -12.13 -9.32
N ILE A 8 -12.48 -12.75 -10.46
CA ILE A 8 -13.47 -12.78 -11.54
C ILE A 8 -13.67 -14.24 -11.92
N ILE A 9 -14.95 -14.58 -12.11
CA ILE A 9 -15.28 -15.90 -12.63
C ILE A 9 -15.65 -15.72 -14.10
N VAL A 10 -14.94 -16.44 -14.97
CA VAL A 10 -15.20 -16.38 -16.39
C VAL A 10 -15.42 -17.81 -16.84
N GLY A 11 -16.65 -18.13 -17.23
CA GLY A 11 -17.02 -19.50 -17.50
C GLY A 11 -16.83 -20.32 -16.23
N ASP A 12 -16.02 -21.36 -16.31
CA ASP A 12 -15.74 -22.23 -15.17
C ASP A 12 -14.41 -21.89 -14.52
N VAL A 13 -13.79 -20.77 -14.87
CA VAL A 13 -12.47 -20.41 -14.39
C VAL A 13 -12.61 -19.24 -13.45
N MET A 14 -12.05 -19.39 -12.23
CA MET A 14 -11.98 -18.29 -11.29
C MET A 14 -10.58 -17.69 -11.37
N TYR A 15 -10.54 -16.38 -11.62
CA TYR A 15 -9.28 -15.65 -11.64
C TYR A 15 -9.09 -14.97 -10.32
N ILE A 16 -7.94 -15.24 -9.69
CA ILE A 16 -7.59 -14.55 -8.45
C ILE A 16 -7.18 -13.15 -8.82
N GLY A 17 -7.80 -12.17 -8.18
CA GLY A 17 -7.47 -10.79 -8.43
C GLY A 17 -6.09 -10.45 -7.92
N GLU A 18 -5.48 -9.47 -8.56
CA GLU A 18 -4.22 -8.92 -8.11
C GLU A 18 -4.47 -7.66 -7.32
N LEU A 19 -3.67 -7.45 -6.29
CA LEU A 19 -3.75 -6.21 -5.54
C LEU A 19 -3.15 -5.11 -6.41
N ASP A 20 -3.95 -4.08 -6.68
CA ASP A 20 -3.54 -2.99 -7.55
C ASP A 20 -2.39 -2.21 -6.91
N PRO A 21 -1.20 -2.23 -7.50
CA PRO A 21 -0.07 -1.52 -6.91
C PRO A 21 -0.26 -0.01 -6.87
N LYS A 22 -1.07 0.54 -7.75
CA LYS A 22 -1.35 1.98 -7.73
C LYS A 22 -2.23 2.34 -6.53
N ALA A 23 -3.19 1.49 -6.19
CA ALA A 23 -4.01 1.71 -5.00
C ALA A 23 -3.16 1.64 -3.74
N VAL A 24 -2.23 0.68 -3.69
CA VAL A 24 -1.32 0.54 -2.56
C VAL A 24 -0.45 1.79 -2.42
N GLY A 25 0.17 2.21 -3.51
CA GLY A 25 1.06 3.37 -3.50
C GLY A 25 0.33 4.66 -3.15
N ALA A 26 -0.86 4.85 -3.72
CA ALA A 26 -1.65 6.05 -3.45
C ALA A 26 -2.07 6.13 -1.98
N ALA A 27 -2.44 4.98 -1.39
CA ALA A 27 -2.81 4.96 0.03
C ALA A 27 -1.63 5.38 0.90
N ILE A 28 -0.45 4.84 0.64
CA ILE A 28 0.74 5.16 1.41
C ILE A 28 1.11 6.63 1.25
N ALA A 29 1.12 7.11 0.00
CA ALA A 29 1.46 8.51 -0.28
C ALA A 29 0.48 9.46 0.41
N ASP A 30 -0.81 9.14 0.38
CA ASP A 30 -1.83 9.96 0.99
C ASP A 30 -1.68 10.03 2.50
N MET A 31 -1.46 8.87 3.13
CA MET A 31 -1.25 8.84 4.58
C MET A 31 0.02 9.58 4.99
N ARG A 32 1.09 9.41 4.20
CA ARG A 32 2.33 10.14 4.44
C ARG A 32 2.08 11.65 4.37
N THR A 33 1.41 12.09 3.33
CA THR A 33 1.14 13.51 3.12
C THR A 33 0.28 14.08 4.24
N LYS A 34 -0.75 13.33 4.65
CA LYS A 34 -1.61 13.77 5.74
C LYS A 34 -0.87 13.89 7.06
N LYS A 35 0.18 13.08 7.25
CA LYS A 35 1.03 13.20 8.44
C LYS A 35 2.08 14.31 8.31
N GLY A 36 2.15 14.94 7.14
CA GLY A 36 3.11 16.03 6.93
C GLY A 36 4.55 15.57 6.81
N VAL A 37 4.76 14.33 6.36
CA VAL A 37 6.08 13.73 6.32
C VAL A 37 6.56 13.60 4.88
N SER A 38 7.80 13.99 4.61
CA SER A 38 8.36 13.86 3.27
C SER A 38 8.75 12.42 2.98
N GLN A 39 8.96 12.10 1.70
CA GLN A 39 9.46 10.77 1.32
C GLN A 39 10.81 10.49 1.97
N GLU A 40 11.66 11.49 2.02
CA GLU A 40 13.00 11.33 2.60
C GLU A 40 12.91 10.97 4.08
N VAL A 41 12.06 11.68 4.82
CA VAL A 41 11.90 11.42 6.25
C VAL A 41 11.26 10.05 6.46
N LEU A 42 10.19 9.74 5.72
CA LEU A 42 9.52 8.45 5.91
C LEU A 42 10.44 7.29 5.57
N SER A 43 11.15 7.36 4.45
CA SER A 43 12.05 6.27 4.07
C SER A 43 13.15 6.07 5.11
N GLY A 44 13.68 7.17 5.66
CA GLY A 44 14.68 7.08 6.73
C GLY A 44 14.13 6.41 7.97
N LEU A 45 12.94 6.82 8.41
CA LEU A 45 12.31 6.24 9.60
C LEU A 45 11.95 4.78 9.39
N ALA A 46 11.53 4.43 8.19
CA ALA A 46 11.13 3.06 7.88
C ALA A 46 12.33 2.15 7.56
N GLY A 47 13.51 2.73 7.41
CA GLY A 47 14.70 1.94 7.10
C GLY A 47 14.69 1.38 5.69
N ILE A 48 14.09 2.10 4.75
CA ILE A 48 14.08 1.69 3.34
C ILE A 48 14.68 2.82 2.51
N GLY A 49 15.09 2.49 1.31
CA GLY A 49 15.64 3.50 0.41
C GLY A 49 14.57 4.47 -0.07
N ARG A 50 14.93 5.74 -0.24
CA ARG A 50 13.97 6.72 -0.75
C ARG A 50 13.49 6.36 -2.15
N THR A 51 14.37 5.83 -2.99
CA THR A 51 14.01 5.39 -4.33
C THR A 51 12.99 4.24 -4.26
N HIS A 52 13.18 3.34 -3.30
CA HIS A 52 12.25 2.23 -3.10
C HIS A 52 10.86 2.77 -2.67
N LEU A 53 10.83 3.68 -1.71
CA LEU A 53 9.57 4.27 -1.27
C LEU A 53 8.88 5.00 -2.43
N SER A 54 9.65 5.76 -3.21
CA SER A 54 9.11 6.48 -4.36
C SER A 54 8.49 5.51 -5.37
N ALA A 55 9.16 4.40 -5.63
CA ALA A 55 8.64 3.39 -6.57
C ALA A 55 7.34 2.77 -6.03
N ILE A 56 7.27 2.53 -4.72
CA ILE A 56 6.04 2.02 -4.10
C ILE A 56 4.90 3.03 -4.27
N GLU A 57 5.16 4.29 -3.98
CA GLU A 57 4.12 5.31 -4.06
C GLU A 57 3.63 5.53 -5.48
N ARG A 58 4.49 5.31 -6.48
CA ARG A 58 4.08 5.43 -7.88
C ARG A 58 3.42 4.16 -8.42
N GLY A 59 3.29 3.14 -7.60
CA GLY A 59 2.66 1.89 -8.03
C GLY A 59 3.55 1.03 -8.89
N GLN A 60 4.86 1.27 -8.88
CA GLN A 60 5.81 0.49 -9.66
C GLN A 60 6.30 -0.74 -8.93
N ARG A 61 6.15 -0.77 -7.62
CA ARG A 61 6.53 -1.90 -6.79
C ARG A 61 5.53 -2.02 -5.66
N LYS A 62 5.21 -3.26 -5.29
CA LYS A 62 4.40 -3.51 -4.11
C LYS A 62 5.35 -3.76 -2.94
N PRO A 63 5.07 -3.19 -1.77
CA PRO A 63 5.89 -3.46 -0.60
C PRO A 63 5.68 -4.90 -0.15
N THR A 64 6.74 -5.50 0.40
CA THR A 64 6.58 -6.74 1.13
C THR A 64 5.78 -6.44 2.39
N LEU A 65 5.29 -7.48 3.05
CA LEU A 65 4.59 -7.30 4.32
C LEU A 65 5.50 -6.63 5.35
N GLU A 66 6.77 -7.01 5.35
CA GLU A 66 7.76 -6.41 6.24
C GLU A 66 7.90 -4.91 5.98
N THR A 67 8.05 -4.53 4.70
CA THR A 67 8.17 -3.12 4.34
C THR A 67 6.91 -2.35 4.72
N HIS A 68 5.74 -2.95 4.51
CA HIS A 68 4.47 -2.36 4.90
C HIS A 68 4.45 -2.09 6.41
N TYR A 69 4.89 -3.07 7.19
CA TYR A 69 4.95 -2.91 8.65
C TYR A 69 5.88 -1.77 9.04
N ARG A 70 7.05 -1.68 8.41
CA ARG A 70 8.01 -0.62 8.71
C ARG A 70 7.45 0.76 8.38
N ILE A 71 6.72 0.86 7.26
CA ILE A 71 6.07 2.11 6.88
C ILE A 71 5.00 2.48 7.90
N ALA A 72 4.19 1.51 8.32
CA ALA A 72 3.16 1.75 9.33
C ALA A 72 3.76 2.25 10.63
N CYS A 73 4.82 1.61 11.10
CA CYS A 73 5.51 2.04 12.32
C CYS A 73 6.04 3.46 12.17
N ALA A 74 6.65 3.76 11.02
CA ALA A 74 7.22 5.08 10.80
C ALA A 74 6.15 6.17 10.75
N LEU A 75 4.96 5.84 10.28
CA LEU A 75 3.82 6.76 10.24
C LEU A 75 3.02 6.77 11.53
N ASP A 76 3.39 5.91 12.49
CA ASP A 76 2.69 5.77 13.75
C ASP A 76 1.21 5.40 13.53
N VAL A 77 0.98 4.45 12.66
CA VAL A 77 -0.34 3.90 12.40
C VAL A 77 -0.27 2.38 12.46
N LYS A 78 -1.42 1.74 12.54
CA LYS A 78 -1.48 0.29 12.46
C LYS A 78 -1.42 -0.14 11.00
N MET A 79 -0.86 -1.32 10.75
CA MET A 79 -0.87 -1.89 9.41
C MET A 79 -2.30 -1.94 8.85
N SER A 80 -3.26 -2.27 9.72
CA SER A 80 -4.67 -2.38 9.30
C SER A 80 -5.21 -1.04 8.79
N GLU A 81 -4.70 0.07 9.31
CA GLU A 81 -5.16 1.39 8.83
C GLU A 81 -4.71 1.62 7.40
N ILE A 82 -3.48 1.23 7.07
CA ILE A 82 -3.00 1.34 5.69
C ILE A 82 -3.80 0.42 4.79
N VAL A 83 -4.04 -0.82 5.23
CA VAL A 83 -4.81 -1.79 4.45
C VAL A 83 -6.23 -1.27 4.19
N THR A 84 -6.85 -0.67 5.19
CA THR A 84 -8.19 -0.08 5.03
C THR A 84 -8.17 1.01 3.94
N GLU A 85 -7.14 1.86 3.96
CA GLU A 85 -7.02 2.90 2.95
C GLU A 85 -6.81 2.30 1.55
N ILE A 86 -6.05 1.21 1.47
CA ILE A 86 -5.87 0.52 0.21
C ILE A 86 -7.22 -0.04 -0.27
N GLU A 87 -7.94 -0.72 0.62
CA GLU A 87 -9.21 -1.33 0.26
C GLU A 87 -10.24 -0.30 -0.19
N ASN A 88 -10.20 0.89 0.40
CA ASN A 88 -11.12 1.95 -0.01
C ASN A 88 -10.86 2.44 -1.44
N ARG A 89 -9.71 2.11 -2.01
CA ARG A 89 -9.34 2.48 -3.37
C ARG A 89 -9.49 1.34 -4.36
N LEU A 90 -9.90 0.19 -3.91
CA LEU A 90 -10.13 -0.95 -4.77
C LEU A 90 -11.58 -1.01 -5.22
#